data_ee763b7bb7c4561047f3909ba7c985fd
#
_entry.id   ee763b7bb7c4561047f3909ba7c985fd
#
_cell.length_a   1.000
_cell.length_b   1.000
_cell.length_c   1.000
_cell.angle_alpha   90.00
_cell.angle_beta   90.00
_cell.angle_gamma   90.00
#
_symmetry.space_group_name_H-M   'P 1'
#
loop_
_entity.id
_entity.type
_entity.pdbx_description
1 polymer ?
#
loop_
_entity_poly.entity_id
_entity_poly.type
_entity_poly.pdbx_seq_one_letter_code
_entity_poly.pdbx_strand_id
1 'polypeptide(L)'
;GRGDDAPLLPAGATHIARDLLDPHLDEAGVVGRMRSSRRAVKTLLLDQGIVSGIGNIYADEGLWAARVHGLRRGEELGPRVTARILRETAGVMRRALEVGGTSFDALYVDVEGAAGFFARRLAVYGRAGLPCRRCGTPLRSEAIGGRSHAFCPRCQTRPRSRP
;
A
#
# COMPACT_ATOMS: atom_id res chain seq x y z
N GLY A 1 12.14 -19.75 2.02
CA GLY A 1 13.16 -20.09 1.27
C GLY A 1 13.57 -19.14 0.17
N ARG A 2 14.77 -19.19 -0.10
CA ARG A 2 15.27 -18.54 -1.26
C ARG A 2 15.02 -19.41 -2.41
N GLY A 3 14.08 -19.11 -3.23
CA GLY A 3 13.95 -19.82 -4.46
C GLY A 3 15.26 -19.72 -5.22
N ASP A 4 15.87 -20.82 -5.50
CA ASP A 4 17.16 -20.82 -6.22
C ASP A 4 17.01 -20.29 -7.63
N ASP A 5 15.78 -20.22 -8.13
CA ASP A 5 15.47 -19.67 -9.44
C ASP A 5 15.38 -18.15 -9.43
N ALA A 6 15.31 -17.54 -8.25
CA ALA A 6 15.16 -16.09 -8.14
C ALA A 6 16.50 -15.40 -8.33
N PRO A 7 16.54 -14.24 -9.01
CA PRO A 7 17.78 -13.49 -9.12
C PRO A 7 18.30 -13.07 -7.74
N LEU A 8 19.61 -13.09 -7.60
CA LEU A 8 20.24 -12.63 -6.38
C LEU A 8 20.20 -11.11 -6.33
N LEU A 9 19.96 -10.56 -5.12
CA LEU A 9 20.03 -9.13 -4.92
C LEU A 9 21.48 -8.67 -4.90
N PRO A 10 21.76 -7.45 -5.38
CA PRO A 10 23.10 -6.88 -5.24
C PRO A 10 23.51 -6.83 -3.77
N ALA A 11 24.81 -6.92 -3.50
CA ALA A 11 25.33 -6.95 -2.13
C ALA A 11 24.84 -5.75 -1.30
N GLY A 12 24.78 -4.56 -1.88
CA GLY A 12 24.32 -3.36 -1.18
C GLY A 12 22.82 -3.31 -0.92
N ALA A 13 22.06 -4.25 -1.46
CA ALA A 13 20.60 -4.28 -1.35
C ALA A 13 20.08 -5.55 -0.68
N THR A 14 20.92 -6.24 0.09
CA THR A 14 20.54 -7.51 0.73
C THR A 14 19.42 -7.36 1.74
N HIS A 15 19.22 -6.17 2.32
CA HIS A 15 18.15 -5.88 3.27
C HIS A 15 16.84 -5.45 2.62
N ILE A 16 16.82 -5.30 1.29
CA ILE A 16 15.62 -4.90 0.55
C ILE A 16 14.89 -6.16 0.10
N ALA A 17 13.61 -6.25 0.43
CA ALA A 17 12.79 -7.38 0.04
C ALA A 17 12.42 -7.33 -1.45
N ARG A 18 11.82 -8.41 -1.95
CA ARG A 18 11.31 -8.44 -3.30
C ARG A 18 10.16 -7.46 -3.46
N ASP A 19 10.01 -6.94 -4.67
CA ASP A 19 8.90 -6.06 -5.04
C ASP A 19 7.57 -6.81 -4.96
N LEU A 20 6.52 -6.09 -4.59
CA LEU A 20 5.18 -6.67 -4.48
C LEU A 20 4.71 -7.33 -5.78
N LEU A 21 5.14 -6.82 -6.93
CA LEU A 21 4.76 -7.37 -8.23
C LEU A 21 5.72 -8.44 -8.74
N ASP A 22 6.75 -8.78 -7.98
CA ASP A 22 7.70 -9.82 -8.37
C ASP A 22 7.01 -11.19 -8.35
N PRO A 23 7.03 -11.95 -9.46
CA PRO A 23 6.39 -13.27 -9.50
C PRO A 23 7.03 -14.29 -8.54
N HIS A 24 8.23 -14.00 -8.04
CA HIS A 24 8.91 -14.86 -7.07
C HIS A 24 8.65 -14.45 -5.62
N LEU A 25 7.74 -13.49 -5.38
CA LEU A 25 7.43 -13.06 -4.04
C LEU A 25 6.77 -14.19 -3.23
N ASP A 26 7.29 -14.42 -2.03
CA ASP A 26 6.66 -15.33 -1.06
C ASP A 26 5.58 -14.55 -0.29
N GLU A 27 4.37 -14.51 -0.84
CA GLU A 27 3.26 -13.76 -0.25
C GLU A 27 2.94 -14.25 1.16
N ALA A 28 2.92 -15.57 1.37
CA ALA A 28 2.63 -16.12 2.69
C ALA A 28 3.66 -15.70 3.74
N GLY A 29 4.93 -15.65 3.35
CA GLY A 29 6.00 -15.17 4.22
C GLY A 29 5.84 -13.69 4.57
N VAL A 30 5.47 -12.86 3.59
CA VAL A 30 5.20 -11.44 3.82
C VAL A 30 4.03 -11.27 4.78
N VAL A 31 2.93 -11.99 4.56
CA VAL A 31 1.78 -11.97 5.45
C VAL A 31 2.18 -12.32 6.88
N GLY A 32 2.96 -13.39 7.04
CA GLY A 32 3.41 -13.83 8.36
C GLY A 32 4.26 -12.78 9.07
N ARG A 33 5.16 -12.14 8.34
CA ARG A 33 6.01 -11.09 8.91
C ARG A 33 5.19 -9.87 9.33
N MET A 34 4.22 -9.47 8.52
CA MET A 34 3.34 -8.36 8.88
C MET A 34 2.52 -8.69 10.12
N ARG A 35 1.98 -9.90 10.20
CA ARG A 35 1.13 -10.32 11.32
C ARG A 35 1.89 -10.55 12.62
N SER A 36 3.20 -10.65 12.58
CA SER A 36 4.02 -10.77 13.78
C SER A 36 4.42 -9.41 14.36
N SER A 37 3.98 -8.32 13.77
CA SER A 37 4.41 -6.97 14.14
C SER A 37 3.32 -6.18 14.85
N ARG A 38 3.73 -5.36 15.83
CA ARG A 38 2.84 -4.40 16.50
C ARG A 38 2.76 -3.08 15.78
N ARG A 39 3.54 -2.90 14.74
CA ARG A 39 3.58 -1.65 14.00
C ARG A 39 2.31 -1.46 13.19
N ALA A 40 2.00 -0.20 12.90
CA ALA A 40 0.85 0.13 12.06
C ALA A 40 1.00 -0.51 10.67
N VAL A 41 -0.10 -1.04 10.13
CA VAL A 41 -0.04 -1.75 8.84
C VAL A 41 0.46 -0.85 7.72
N LYS A 42 0.12 0.43 7.74
CA LYS A 42 0.67 1.35 6.73
C LYS A 42 2.20 1.41 6.81
N THR A 43 2.76 1.50 8.00
CA THR A 43 4.21 1.50 8.19
C THR A 43 4.84 0.21 7.66
N LEU A 44 4.18 -0.93 7.89
CA LEU A 44 4.66 -2.22 7.40
C LEU A 44 4.66 -2.28 5.87
N LEU A 45 3.61 -1.75 5.23
CA LEU A 45 3.54 -1.69 3.77
C LEU A 45 4.68 -0.87 3.17
N LEU A 46 5.09 0.18 3.86
CA LEU A 46 6.16 1.06 3.40
C LEU A 46 7.56 0.56 3.77
N ASP A 47 7.65 -0.50 4.55
CA ASP A 47 8.94 -1.07 4.97
C ASP A 47 9.51 -1.92 3.84
N GLN A 48 10.49 -1.38 3.14
CA GLN A 48 11.13 -2.04 2.00
C GLN A 48 11.87 -3.33 2.38
N GLY A 49 12.07 -3.58 3.66
CA GLY A 49 12.64 -4.84 4.16
C GLY A 49 11.61 -5.96 4.26
N ILE A 50 10.32 -5.64 4.22
CA ILE A 50 9.23 -6.62 4.26
C ILE A 50 8.72 -6.93 2.85
N VAL A 51 8.38 -5.89 2.11
CA VAL A 51 7.99 -5.96 0.71
C VAL A 51 8.36 -4.63 0.07
N SER A 52 8.94 -4.64 -1.12
CA SER A 52 9.40 -3.39 -1.74
C SER A 52 8.44 -2.93 -2.84
N GLY A 53 8.64 -1.70 -3.28
CA GLY A 53 7.90 -1.11 -4.39
C GLY A 53 6.66 -0.32 -4.00
N ILE A 54 6.22 -0.40 -2.76
CA ILE A 54 4.99 0.28 -2.33
C ILE A 54 5.33 1.68 -1.84
N GLY A 55 4.92 2.68 -2.60
CA GLY A 55 5.02 4.07 -2.17
C GLY A 55 3.80 4.51 -1.37
N ASN A 56 3.85 5.74 -0.83
CA ASN A 56 2.78 6.26 0.01
C ASN A 56 1.42 6.26 -0.68
N ILE A 57 1.39 6.59 -1.96
CA ILE A 57 0.15 6.63 -2.73
C ILE A 57 -0.45 5.23 -2.87
N TYR A 58 0.37 4.26 -3.22
CA TYR A 58 -0.09 2.89 -3.38
C TYR A 58 -0.57 2.30 -2.05
N ALA A 59 0.12 2.62 -0.95
CA ALA A 59 -0.29 2.15 0.37
C ALA A 59 -1.68 2.68 0.73
N ASP A 60 -1.91 3.98 0.55
CA ASP A 60 -3.21 4.58 0.88
C ASP A 60 -4.33 4.02 0.00
N GLU A 61 -4.08 3.90 -1.31
CA GLU A 61 -5.09 3.36 -2.23
C GLU A 61 -5.39 1.90 -1.94
N GLY A 62 -4.38 1.11 -1.66
CA GLY A 62 -4.55 -0.30 -1.32
C GLY A 62 -5.32 -0.50 -0.03
N LEU A 63 -5.02 0.29 0.99
CA LEU A 63 -5.72 0.22 2.27
C LEU A 63 -7.19 0.63 2.13
N TRP A 64 -7.48 1.67 1.35
CA TRP A 64 -8.86 2.04 1.08
C TRP A 64 -9.61 0.93 0.35
N ALA A 65 -8.99 0.33 -0.66
CA ALA A 65 -9.61 -0.76 -1.41
C ALA A 65 -9.90 -1.96 -0.51
N ALA A 66 -8.99 -2.25 0.42
CA ALA A 66 -9.14 -3.36 1.36
C ALA A 66 -10.01 -3.01 2.57
N ARG A 67 -10.43 -1.76 2.73
CA ARG A 67 -11.25 -1.25 3.84
C ARG A 67 -10.56 -1.35 5.19
N VAL A 68 -9.26 -1.13 5.23
CA VAL A 68 -8.46 -1.22 6.44
C VAL A 68 -7.80 0.12 6.73
N HIS A 69 -7.94 0.61 7.96
CA HIS A 69 -7.27 1.84 8.38
C HIS A 69 -5.79 1.58 8.60
N GLY A 70 -4.95 2.52 8.17
CA GLY A 70 -3.51 2.37 8.24
C GLY A 70 -2.92 2.25 9.64
N LEU A 71 -3.63 2.69 10.69
CA LEU A 71 -3.20 2.57 12.07
C LEU A 71 -3.42 1.18 12.66
N ARG A 72 -4.18 0.30 11.99
CA ARG A 72 -4.35 -1.06 12.48
C ARG A 72 -2.99 -1.74 12.55
N ARG A 73 -2.74 -2.44 13.64
CA ARG A 73 -1.47 -3.14 13.82
C ARG A 73 -1.46 -4.42 13.02
N GLY A 74 -0.29 -4.79 12.51
CA GLY A 74 -0.16 -6.05 11.79
C GLY A 74 -0.68 -7.25 12.57
N GLU A 75 -0.39 -7.32 13.87
CA GLU A 75 -0.81 -8.42 14.72
C GLU A 75 -2.33 -8.51 14.92
N GLU A 76 -3.05 -7.40 14.70
CA GLU A 76 -4.50 -7.37 14.86
C GLU A 76 -5.25 -7.88 13.63
N LEU A 77 -4.57 -7.99 12.51
CA LEU A 77 -5.20 -8.38 11.24
C LEU A 77 -5.07 -9.86 11.01
N GLY A 78 -6.16 -10.48 10.55
CA GLY A 78 -6.12 -11.88 10.18
C GLY A 78 -5.36 -12.12 8.88
N PRO A 79 -5.00 -13.37 8.56
CA PRO A 79 -4.23 -13.67 7.36
C PRO A 79 -4.96 -13.31 6.08
N ARG A 80 -6.28 -13.48 6.04
CA ARG A 80 -7.07 -13.15 4.85
C ARG A 80 -7.11 -11.65 4.60
N VAL A 81 -7.26 -10.87 5.66
CA VAL A 81 -7.29 -9.40 5.55
C VAL A 81 -5.93 -8.89 5.09
N THR A 82 -4.85 -9.40 5.69
CA THR A 82 -3.49 -9.01 5.31
C THR A 82 -3.21 -9.35 3.85
N ALA A 83 -3.58 -10.55 3.42
CA ALA A 83 -3.43 -10.94 2.01
C ALA A 83 -4.25 -10.07 1.08
N ARG A 84 -5.47 -9.69 1.50
CA ARG A 84 -6.32 -8.79 0.71
C ARG A 84 -5.67 -7.42 0.53
N ILE A 85 -5.06 -6.88 1.58
CA ILE A 85 -4.34 -5.61 1.50
C ILE A 85 -3.24 -5.70 0.43
N LEU A 86 -2.46 -6.76 0.46
CA LEU A 86 -1.39 -6.94 -0.53
C LEU A 86 -1.93 -7.07 -1.95
N ARG A 87 -3.00 -7.83 -2.14
CA ARG A 87 -3.61 -8.00 -3.47
C ARG A 87 -4.20 -6.70 -4.00
N GLU A 88 -4.89 -5.95 -3.15
CA GLU A 88 -5.49 -4.67 -3.57
C GLU A 88 -4.40 -3.65 -3.90
N THR A 89 -3.34 -3.61 -3.10
CA THR A 89 -2.20 -2.72 -3.37
C THR A 89 -1.54 -3.10 -4.69
N ALA A 90 -1.31 -4.39 -4.92
CA ALA A 90 -0.76 -4.85 -6.20
C ALA A 90 -1.65 -4.46 -7.38
N GLY A 91 -2.97 -4.55 -7.20
CA GLY A 91 -3.92 -4.13 -8.22
C GLY A 91 -3.80 -2.66 -8.58
N VAL A 92 -3.64 -1.79 -7.58
CA VAL A 92 -3.41 -0.36 -7.81
C VAL A 92 -2.12 -0.15 -8.59
N MET A 93 -1.05 -0.82 -8.19
CA MET A 93 0.24 -0.69 -8.86
C MET A 93 0.17 -1.16 -10.31
N ARG A 94 -0.52 -2.26 -10.59
CA ARG A 94 -0.69 -2.76 -11.96
C ARG A 94 -1.46 -1.79 -12.82
N ARG A 95 -2.51 -1.18 -12.28
CA ARG A 95 -3.28 -0.17 -13.02
C ARG A 95 -2.42 1.05 -13.36
N ALA A 96 -1.53 1.45 -12.45
CA ALA A 96 -0.60 2.53 -12.73
C ALA A 96 0.33 2.19 -13.89
N LEU A 97 0.81 0.95 -13.96
CA LEU A 97 1.65 0.51 -15.07
C LEU A 97 0.87 0.50 -16.39
N GLU A 98 -0.39 0.10 -16.36
CA GLU A 98 -1.22 0.04 -17.57
C GLU A 98 -1.43 1.40 -18.22
N VAL A 99 -1.45 2.48 -17.44
CA VAL A 99 -1.61 3.82 -18.00
C VAL A 99 -0.29 4.43 -18.47
N GLY A 100 0.77 3.64 -18.56
CA GLY A 100 1.99 4.04 -19.24
C GLY A 100 3.17 4.41 -18.38
N GLY A 101 3.09 4.14 -17.07
CA GLY A 101 4.20 4.39 -16.16
C GLY A 101 4.78 3.12 -15.59
N THR A 102 6.08 3.15 -15.31
CA THR A 102 6.73 2.07 -14.58
C THR A 102 6.86 2.39 -13.10
N SER A 103 6.63 3.65 -12.75
CA SER A 103 6.64 4.13 -11.37
C SER A 103 5.75 5.35 -11.27
N PHE A 104 5.37 5.68 -10.05
CA PHE A 104 4.57 6.89 -9.84
C PHE A 104 5.32 8.15 -10.22
N ASP A 105 6.62 8.19 -10.01
CA ASP A 105 7.42 9.35 -10.37
C ASP A 105 7.37 9.62 -11.87
N ALA A 106 7.43 8.57 -12.68
CA ALA A 106 7.30 8.71 -14.14
C ALA A 106 5.92 9.23 -14.54
N LEU A 107 4.86 8.81 -13.81
CA LEU A 107 3.51 9.30 -14.07
C LEU A 107 3.36 10.78 -13.72
N TYR A 108 4.04 11.23 -12.68
CA TYR A 108 3.97 12.63 -12.25
C TYR A 108 4.60 13.57 -13.25
N VAL A 109 5.62 13.15 -13.96
CA VAL A 109 6.31 13.99 -14.95
C VAL A 109 5.42 14.25 -16.17
N ASP A 110 4.59 13.30 -16.54
CA ASP A 110 3.67 13.43 -17.67
C ASP A 110 2.32 13.95 -17.21
N VAL A 111 2.21 15.27 -17.05
CA VAL A 111 1.01 15.89 -16.49
C VAL A 111 -0.20 15.79 -17.40
N GLU A 112 0.01 15.68 -18.71
CA GLU A 112 -1.09 15.72 -19.69
C GLU A 112 -1.49 14.36 -20.24
N GLY A 113 -0.80 13.31 -19.89
CA GLY A 113 -1.09 12.00 -20.42
C GLY A 113 -1.47 11.01 -19.35
N ALA A 114 -0.67 9.98 -19.25
CA ALA A 114 -0.92 8.87 -18.36
C ALA A 114 -1.00 9.29 -16.89
N ALA A 115 -0.14 10.20 -16.46
CA ALA A 115 -0.11 10.66 -15.06
C ALA A 115 -1.42 11.33 -14.65
N GLY A 116 -1.93 12.24 -15.48
CA GLY A 116 -3.20 12.92 -15.20
C GLY A 116 -4.37 11.94 -15.19
N PHE A 117 -4.36 10.99 -16.11
CA PHE A 117 -5.39 9.97 -16.17
C PHE A 117 -5.41 9.11 -14.91
N PHE A 118 -4.25 8.66 -14.45
CA PHE A 118 -4.14 7.86 -13.25
C PHE A 118 -4.52 8.67 -12.01
N ALA A 119 -4.05 9.92 -11.91
CA ALA A 119 -4.35 10.78 -10.77
C ALA A 119 -5.86 11.00 -10.59
N ARG A 120 -6.59 11.15 -11.68
CA ARG A 120 -8.06 11.31 -11.62
C ARG A 120 -8.78 10.05 -11.14
N ARG A 121 -8.12 8.91 -11.15
CA ARG A 121 -8.70 7.64 -10.72
C ARG A 121 -8.33 7.26 -9.29
N LEU A 122 -7.50 8.06 -8.64
CA LEU A 122 -7.18 7.81 -7.23
C LEU A 122 -8.44 7.97 -6.39
N ALA A 123 -8.58 7.12 -5.39
CA ALA A 123 -9.77 7.13 -4.54
C ALA A 123 -9.60 8.02 -3.32
N VAL A 124 -8.43 8.01 -2.70
CA VAL A 124 -8.22 8.75 -1.44
C VAL A 124 -7.02 9.68 -1.46
N TYR A 125 -5.93 9.29 -2.11
CA TYR A 125 -4.73 10.10 -2.05
C TYR A 125 -4.96 11.46 -2.71
N GLY A 126 -4.63 12.53 -1.95
CA GLY A 126 -4.82 13.89 -2.43
C GLY A 126 -6.27 14.36 -2.44
N ARG A 127 -7.17 13.62 -1.83
CA ARG A 127 -8.61 13.92 -1.87
C ARG A 127 -9.22 14.21 -0.50
N ALA A 128 -8.43 14.56 0.49
CA ALA A 128 -8.95 14.91 1.82
C ALA A 128 -10.01 16.02 1.70
N GLY A 129 -11.14 15.82 2.38
CA GLY A 129 -12.28 16.75 2.32
C GLY A 129 -13.26 16.44 1.20
N LEU A 130 -12.90 15.66 0.20
CA LEU A 130 -13.79 15.26 -0.88
C LEU A 130 -14.57 14.01 -0.48
N PRO A 131 -15.73 13.76 -1.11
CA PRO A 131 -16.52 12.58 -0.74
C PRO A 131 -15.87 11.28 -1.17
N CYS A 132 -15.95 10.28 -0.29
CA CYS A 132 -15.53 8.92 -0.59
C CYS A 132 -16.33 8.40 -1.78
N ARG A 133 -15.65 7.83 -2.77
CA ARG A 133 -16.32 7.31 -3.97
C ARG A 133 -17.25 6.13 -3.68
N ARG A 134 -17.07 5.49 -2.54
CA ARG A 134 -17.87 4.32 -2.14
C ARG A 134 -19.08 4.69 -1.29
N CYS A 135 -18.92 5.62 -0.32
CA CYS A 135 -19.97 5.90 0.65
C CYS A 135 -20.30 7.39 0.80
N GLY A 136 -19.60 8.27 0.12
CA GLY A 136 -19.87 9.71 0.17
C GLY A 136 -19.36 10.44 1.39
N THR A 137 -18.82 9.75 2.40
CA THR A 137 -18.30 10.38 3.60
C THR A 137 -17.07 11.22 3.24
N PRO A 138 -16.92 12.42 3.80
CA PRO A 138 -15.72 13.23 3.54
C PRO A 138 -14.45 12.50 3.96
N LEU A 139 -13.48 12.43 3.06
CA LEU A 139 -12.20 11.80 3.31
C LEU A 139 -11.37 12.65 4.26
N ARG A 140 -10.49 12.00 5.01
CA ARG A 140 -9.59 12.63 5.96
C ARG A 140 -8.15 12.27 5.64
N SER A 141 -7.25 13.04 6.26
CA SER A 141 -5.82 12.75 6.21
C SER A 141 -5.25 12.93 7.61
N GLU A 142 -4.37 12.02 8.01
CA GLU A 142 -3.64 12.14 9.26
C GLU A 142 -2.23 11.58 9.10
N ALA A 143 -1.33 11.90 10.01
CA ALA A 143 0.05 11.41 9.92
C ALA A 143 0.19 10.05 10.58
N ILE A 144 0.89 9.15 9.90
CA ILE A 144 1.28 7.85 10.45
C ILE A 144 2.77 7.66 10.13
N GLY A 145 3.59 7.56 11.16
CA GLY A 145 5.03 7.34 10.97
C GLY A 145 5.69 8.43 10.12
N GLY A 146 5.25 9.67 10.27
CA GLY A 146 5.81 10.80 9.52
C GLY A 146 5.30 10.94 8.10
N ARG A 147 4.37 10.10 7.65
CA ARG A 147 3.79 10.15 6.31
C ARG A 147 2.30 10.44 6.41
N SER A 148 1.78 11.18 5.43
CA SER A 148 0.34 11.43 5.37
C SER A 148 -0.40 10.13 5.03
N HIS A 149 -1.54 9.92 5.68
CA HIS A 149 -2.43 8.78 5.41
C HIS A 149 -3.81 9.33 5.07
N ALA A 150 -4.22 9.18 3.82
CA ALA A 150 -5.54 9.55 3.35
C ALA A 150 -6.47 8.35 3.49
N PHE A 151 -7.66 8.55 4.04
CA PHE A 151 -8.58 7.45 4.32
C PHE A 151 -10.02 7.92 4.41
N CYS A 152 -10.94 6.96 4.32
CA CYS A 152 -12.37 7.20 4.59
C CYS A 152 -12.67 6.77 6.02
N PRO A 153 -13.13 7.68 6.89
CA PRO A 153 -13.37 7.30 8.29
C PRO A 153 -14.51 6.30 8.47
N ARG A 154 -15.38 6.17 7.48
CA ARG A 154 -16.48 5.20 7.52
C ARG A 154 -16.06 3.83 6.97
N CYS A 155 -15.42 3.80 5.82
CA CYS A 155 -15.00 2.54 5.20
C CYS A 155 -13.81 1.90 5.92
N GLN A 156 -12.96 2.72 6.54
CA GLN A 156 -11.72 2.31 7.18
C GLN A 156 -11.76 2.77 8.63
N THR A 157 -12.44 2.00 9.47
CA THR A 157 -12.62 2.39 10.87
C THR A 157 -11.30 2.36 11.63
N ARG A 158 -11.07 3.42 12.39
CA ARG A 158 -9.90 3.54 13.22
C ARG A 158 -9.88 2.46 14.30
N PRO A 159 -8.71 1.91 14.66
CA PRO A 159 -8.64 1.01 15.79
C PRO A 159 -9.00 1.75 17.08
N ARG A 160 -9.57 1.03 18.06
CA ARG A 160 -9.88 1.63 19.36
C ARG A 160 -8.59 2.04 20.05
N SER A 161 -8.65 3.19 20.74
CA SER A 161 -7.54 3.60 21.59
C SER A 161 -7.35 2.54 22.69
N ARG A 162 -6.11 2.18 22.95
CA ARG A 162 -5.80 1.25 24.03
C ARG A 162 -5.40 2.05 25.26
N PRO A 163 -5.84 1.59 26.45
CA PRO A 163 -5.43 2.24 27.69
C PRO A 163 -3.94 2.10 27.93
#